data_023dfb8bb2dfa0c3a5fe46f561670b21
#
_entry.id   023dfb8bb2dfa0c3a5fe46f561670b21
#
_cell.length_a   1.000
_cell.length_b   1.000
_cell.length_c   1.000
_cell.angle_alpha   90.00
_cell.angle_beta   90.00
_cell.angle_gamma   90.00
#
_symmetry.space_group_name_H-M   'P 1'
#
loop_
_entity.id
_entity.type
_entity.pdbx_description
1 polymer ?
#
loop_
_entity_poly.entity_id
_entity_poly.type
_entity_poly.pdbx_seq_one_letter_code
_entity_poly.pdbx_strand_id
1 'polypeptide(L)'
;MREIPAQLIADKVAELCIEANMHLPADVASAMQTARENEKWTVAKDTLSVLCDNARAADENALPVCQDTGMACVFLEIGQDVHIAGDLKKAVNEGVARGYTEGYLRKSVVCDPLRRVNTGDNTPAMLTTELVPGDKIKLTVAPKGFGSENMSRLAMLKPAQGIEGVKSFILETVKLAGSNPCPPIILGIGIGGTFDKAAAMAKHALLRPIDEHNPDEFYAELEKDLLDEINALGIGPQGFGGKTTALGVNIEVLPTHVAGLPVAVNVSCHVTRRASCEL
;
A
#
# COMPACT_ATOMS: atom_id res chain seq x y z
N MET A 1 -5.57 9.88 -31.26
CA MET A 1 -6.13 9.77 -29.88
C MET A 1 -6.78 8.40 -29.79
N ARG A 2 -6.36 7.58 -28.86
CA ARG A 2 -6.91 6.24 -28.65
C ARG A 2 -8.16 6.34 -27.78
N GLU A 3 -9.23 5.71 -28.17
CA GLU A 3 -10.48 5.70 -27.38
C GLU A 3 -10.56 4.43 -26.52
N ILE A 4 -10.81 4.60 -25.23
CA ILE A 4 -11.01 3.52 -24.26
C ILE A 4 -12.39 3.70 -23.63
N PRO A 5 -13.31 2.73 -23.77
CA PRO A 5 -14.61 2.79 -23.12
C PRO A 5 -14.48 2.76 -21.60
N ALA A 6 -15.19 3.64 -20.89
CA ALA A 6 -15.21 3.64 -19.43
C ALA A 6 -15.70 2.29 -18.86
N GLN A 7 -16.55 1.55 -19.59
CA GLN A 7 -16.99 0.21 -19.20
C GLN A 7 -15.81 -0.79 -19.11
N LEU A 8 -14.83 -0.72 -20.01
CA LEU A 8 -13.65 -1.58 -19.95
C LEU A 8 -12.83 -1.31 -18.66
N ILE A 9 -12.76 -0.04 -18.25
CA ILE A 9 -12.12 0.32 -16.98
C ILE A 9 -12.89 -0.28 -15.80
N ALA A 10 -14.24 -0.20 -15.81
CA ALA A 10 -15.07 -0.82 -14.77
C ALA A 10 -14.86 -2.33 -14.67
N ASP A 11 -14.79 -3.01 -15.83
CA ASP A 11 -14.55 -4.46 -15.88
C ASP A 11 -13.20 -4.81 -15.28
N LYS A 12 -12.14 -4.09 -15.65
CA LYS A 12 -10.80 -4.34 -15.14
C LYS A 12 -10.66 -3.97 -13.67
N VAL A 13 -11.29 -2.90 -13.18
CA VAL A 13 -11.31 -2.59 -11.74
C VAL A 13 -11.95 -3.72 -10.94
N ALA A 14 -13.06 -4.31 -11.43
CA ALA A 14 -13.71 -5.43 -10.74
C ALA A 14 -12.79 -6.67 -10.66
N GLU A 15 -12.16 -7.05 -11.78
CA GLU A 15 -11.19 -8.15 -11.84
C GLU A 15 -10.03 -7.92 -10.86
N LEU A 16 -9.41 -6.74 -10.90
CA LEU A 16 -8.25 -6.41 -10.06
C LEU A 16 -8.60 -6.29 -8.57
N CYS A 17 -9.83 -5.88 -8.20
CA CYS A 17 -10.28 -5.92 -6.82
C CYS A 17 -10.28 -7.35 -6.25
N ILE A 18 -10.71 -8.31 -7.05
CA ILE A 18 -10.74 -9.73 -6.68
C ILE A 18 -9.32 -10.28 -6.62
N GLU A 19 -8.56 -10.14 -7.71
CA GLU A 19 -7.19 -10.61 -7.83
C GLU A 19 -6.29 -10.12 -6.67
N ALA A 20 -6.28 -8.80 -6.44
CA ALA A 20 -5.47 -8.22 -5.38
C ALA A 20 -5.81 -8.71 -3.98
N ASN A 21 -7.05 -9.16 -3.73
CA ASN A 21 -7.45 -9.66 -2.43
C ASN A 21 -7.17 -11.17 -2.23
N MET A 22 -7.02 -11.93 -3.32
CA MET A 22 -6.81 -13.38 -3.26
C MET A 22 -5.33 -13.77 -3.35
N HIS A 23 -4.53 -12.96 -4.04
CA HIS A 23 -3.13 -13.26 -4.31
C HIS A 23 -2.21 -12.20 -3.70
N LEU A 24 -1.18 -12.63 -2.96
CA LEU A 24 -0.11 -11.74 -2.55
C LEU A 24 0.84 -11.49 -3.74
N PRO A 25 1.32 -10.26 -3.94
CA PRO A 25 2.39 -10.01 -4.91
C PRO A 25 3.63 -10.87 -4.63
N ALA A 26 4.31 -11.31 -5.68
CA ALA A 26 5.44 -12.23 -5.59
C ALA A 26 6.59 -11.70 -4.72
N ASP A 27 6.86 -10.40 -4.80
CA ASP A 27 7.87 -9.72 -3.98
C ASP A 27 7.55 -9.84 -2.48
N VAL A 28 6.31 -9.61 -2.08
CA VAL A 28 5.86 -9.71 -0.67
C VAL A 28 5.88 -11.17 -0.20
N ALA A 29 5.38 -12.10 -1.00
CA ALA A 29 5.39 -13.52 -0.68
C ALA A 29 6.82 -14.05 -0.52
N SER A 30 7.74 -13.69 -1.42
CA SER A 30 9.15 -14.05 -1.37
C SER A 30 9.86 -13.47 -0.15
N ALA A 31 9.63 -12.19 0.16
CA ALA A 31 10.22 -11.55 1.34
C ALA A 31 9.73 -12.20 2.64
N MET A 32 8.46 -12.57 2.73
CA MET A 32 7.90 -13.26 3.91
C MET A 32 8.50 -14.66 4.08
N GLN A 33 8.69 -15.39 2.97
CA GLN A 33 9.36 -16.70 2.98
C GLN A 33 10.82 -16.57 3.44
N THR A 34 11.55 -15.59 2.89
CA THR A 34 12.95 -15.29 3.28
C THR A 34 13.05 -14.91 4.75
N ALA A 35 12.10 -14.10 5.25
CA ALA A 35 12.02 -13.75 6.66
C ALA A 35 11.84 -14.99 7.55
N ARG A 36 10.96 -15.91 7.17
CA ARG A 36 10.74 -17.19 7.88
C ARG A 36 12.01 -18.04 7.94
N GLU A 37 12.73 -18.15 6.84
CA GLU A 37 13.95 -18.97 6.76
C GLU A 37 15.07 -18.41 7.64
N ASN A 38 15.20 -17.09 7.70
CA ASN A 38 16.24 -16.38 8.44
C ASN A 38 15.89 -16.12 9.92
N GLU A 39 14.65 -16.36 10.34
CA GLU A 39 14.21 -16.15 11.73
C GLU A 39 14.76 -17.25 12.65
N LYS A 40 15.33 -16.84 13.78
CA LYS A 40 15.91 -17.74 14.78
C LYS A 40 15.05 -17.87 16.04
N TRP A 41 14.22 -16.88 16.32
CA TRP A 41 13.30 -16.91 17.44
C TRP A 41 12.10 -17.79 17.11
N THR A 42 11.93 -18.89 17.84
CA THR A 42 10.95 -19.94 17.53
C THR A 42 9.55 -19.38 17.34
N VAL A 43 9.06 -18.56 18.28
CA VAL A 43 7.69 -17.98 18.20
C VAL A 43 7.49 -17.12 16.95
N ALA A 44 8.47 -16.30 16.60
CA ALA A 44 8.42 -15.49 15.39
C ALA A 44 8.47 -16.35 14.13
N LYS A 45 9.29 -17.39 14.12
CA LYS A 45 9.38 -18.33 12.99
C LYS A 45 8.09 -19.09 12.77
N ASP A 46 7.45 -19.57 13.85
CA ASP A 46 6.17 -20.25 13.80
C ASP A 46 5.07 -19.28 13.32
N THR A 47 5.09 -18.04 13.81
CA THR A 47 4.18 -16.99 13.34
C THR A 47 4.34 -16.73 11.84
N LEU A 48 5.57 -16.54 11.35
CA LEU A 48 5.83 -16.37 9.90
C LEU A 48 5.39 -17.60 9.10
N SER A 49 5.55 -18.82 9.65
CA SER A 49 5.09 -20.03 8.99
C SER A 49 3.57 -20.02 8.82
N VAL A 50 2.81 -19.66 9.86
CA VAL A 50 1.35 -19.52 9.78
C VAL A 50 0.94 -18.46 8.75
N LEU A 51 1.65 -17.31 8.68
CA LEU A 51 1.35 -16.27 7.69
C LEU A 51 1.61 -16.76 6.25
N CYS A 52 2.71 -17.48 6.01
CA CYS A 52 3.01 -18.08 4.70
C CYS A 52 1.98 -19.14 4.33
N ASP A 53 1.58 -19.99 5.27
CA ASP A 53 0.59 -21.04 5.05
C ASP A 53 -0.80 -20.45 4.77
N ASN A 54 -1.17 -19.35 5.47
CA ASN A 54 -2.41 -18.62 5.18
C ASN A 54 -2.42 -18.04 3.76
N ALA A 55 -1.31 -17.40 3.33
CA ALA A 55 -1.21 -16.84 1.99
C ALA A 55 -1.34 -17.94 0.92
N ARG A 56 -0.68 -19.08 1.11
CA ARG A 56 -0.80 -20.24 0.23
C ARG A 56 -2.21 -20.81 0.20
N ALA A 57 -2.83 -20.99 1.35
CA ALA A 57 -4.20 -21.52 1.43
C ALA A 57 -5.22 -20.60 0.76
N ALA A 58 -5.04 -19.28 0.86
CA ALA A 58 -5.86 -18.30 0.16
C ALA A 58 -5.74 -18.44 -1.35
N ASP A 59 -4.50 -18.51 -1.85
CA ASP A 59 -4.18 -18.68 -3.27
C ASP A 59 -4.76 -19.97 -3.86
N GLU A 60 -4.51 -21.13 -3.19
CA GLU A 60 -4.98 -22.44 -3.63
C GLU A 60 -6.51 -22.57 -3.65
N ASN A 61 -7.22 -21.87 -2.77
CA ASN A 61 -8.67 -21.97 -2.63
C ASN A 61 -9.44 -20.78 -3.21
N ALA A 62 -8.76 -19.83 -3.84
CA ALA A 62 -9.34 -18.58 -4.34
C ALA A 62 -10.16 -17.84 -3.26
N LEU A 63 -9.56 -17.66 -2.08
CA LEU A 63 -10.16 -16.98 -0.94
C LEU A 63 -9.39 -15.69 -0.62
N PRO A 64 -10.04 -14.68 -0.03
CA PRO A 64 -9.34 -13.49 0.44
C PRO A 64 -8.28 -13.83 1.49
N VAL A 65 -7.08 -13.29 1.33
CA VAL A 65 -5.93 -13.53 2.23
C VAL A 65 -6.21 -13.03 3.67
N CYS A 66 -7.09 -12.04 3.81
CA CYS A 66 -7.45 -11.42 5.09
C CYS A 66 -8.93 -11.10 5.14
N GLN A 67 -9.53 -11.11 6.34
CA GLN A 67 -10.90 -10.67 6.56
C GLN A 67 -11.10 -9.16 6.30
N ASP A 68 -10.06 -8.34 6.44
CA ASP A 68 -10.09 -6.93 6.02
C ASP A 68 -9.64 -6.84 4.56
N THR A 69 -10.60 -6.86 3.65
CA THR A 69 -10.36 -6.70 2.23
C THR A 69 -10.20 -5.22 1.82
N GLY A 70 -10.21 -4.31 2.78
CA GLY A 70 -9.81 -2.92 2.71
C GLY A 70 -10.74 -2.00 1.92
N MET A 71 -10.33 -0.74 1.83
CA MET A 71 -10.85 0.21 0.85
C MET A 71 -10.10 0.06 -0.47
N ALA A 72 -10.81 0.12 -1.59
CA ALA A 72 -10.18 0.09 -2.91
C ALA A 72 -9.47 1.43 -3.18
N CYS A 73 -8.14 1.44 -3.15
CA CYS A 73 -7.34 2.52 -3.71
C CYS A 73 -7.07 2.19 -5.17
N VAL A 74 -7.51 3.05 -6.07
CA VAL A 74 -7.40 2.87 -7.51
C VAL A 74 -6.51 3.97 -8.08
N PHE A 75 -5.44 3.56 -8.75
CA PHE A 75 -4.47 4.45 -9.37
C PHE A 75 -4.51 4.29 -10.87
N LEU A 76 -4.60 5.40 -11.59
CA LEU A 76 -4.64 5.47 -13.04
C LEU A 76 -3.56 6.40 -13.55
N GLU A 77 -2.58 5.85 -14.26
CA GLU A 77 -1.67 6.62 -15.11
C GLU A 77 -2.30 6.67 -16.50
N ILE A 78 -2.80 7.84 -16.90
CA ILE A 78 -3.56 8.03 -18.14
C ILE A 78 -2.69 8.71 -19.18
N GLY A 79 -2.46 8.04 -20.30
CA GLY A 79 -1.75 8.61 -21.43
C GLY A 79 -2.47 9.83 -22.00
N GLN A 80 -1.73 10.91 -22.34
CA GLN A 80 -2.28 12.15 -22.86
C GLN A 80 -3.00 11.99 -24.22
N ASP A 81 -2.70 10.92 -24.95
CA ASP A 81 -3.32 10.58 -26.23
C ASP A 81 -4.52 9.62 -26.08
N VAL A 82 -4.99 9.41 -24.84
CA VAL A 82 -6.18 8.61 -24.54
C VAL A 82 -7.40 9.51 -24.39
N HIS A 83 -8.51 9.09 -24.99
CA HIS A 83 -9.86 9.59 -24.70
C HIS A 83 -10.66 8.51 -23.98
N ILE A 84 -11.13 8.80 -22.77
CA ILE A 84 -12.02 7.90 -22.04
C ILE A 84 -13.47 8.21 -22.41
N ALA A 85 -14.11 7.28 -23.12
CA ALA A 85 -15.51 7.42 -23.54
C ALA A 85 -16.45 7.05 -22.38
N GLY A 86 -16.97 8.05 -21.66
CA GLY A 86 -17.88 7.91 -20.54
C GLY A 86 -17.40 8.58 -19.25
N ASP A 87 -18.09 8.30 -18.15
CA ASP A 87 -17.76 8.84 -16.82
C ASP A 87 -16.78 7.92 -16.10
N LEU A 88 -15.51 8.31 -16.05
CA LEU A 88 -14.44 7.55 -15.42
C LEU A 88 -14.70 7.27 -13.93
N LYS A 89 -15.14 8.30 -13.18
CA LYS A 89 -15.35 8.14 -11.73
C LYS A 89 -16.51 7.17 -11.44
N LYS A 90 -17.56 7.25 -12.23
CA LYS A 90 -18.69 6.34 -12.15
C LYS A 90 -18.26 4.91 -12.50
N ALA A 91 -17.52 4.71 -13.59
CA ALA A 91 -17.03 3.42 -14.03
C ALA A 91 -16.11 2.75 -12.98
N VAL A 92 -15.17 3.50 -12.38
CA VAL A 92 -14.32 2.97 -11.30
C VAL A 92 -15.17 2.52 -10.11
N ASN A 93 -16.15 3.29 -9.67
CA ASN A 93 -17.03 2.91 -8.57
C ASN A 93 -17.91 1.70 -8.91
N GLU A 94 -18.46 1.61 -10.12
CA GLU A 94 -19.18 0.42 -10.60
C GLU A 94 -18.30 -0.83 -10.58
N GLY A 95 -17.03 -0.70 -11.00
CA GLY A 95 -16.05 -1.77 -10.92
C GLY A 95 -15.77 -2.23 -9.50
N VAL A 96 -15.57 -1.30 -8.56
CA VAL A 96 -15.39 -1.62 -7.14
C VAL A 96 -16.64 -2.30 -6.56
N ALA A 97 -17.82 -1.73 -6.76
CA ALA A 97 -19.07 -2.30 -6.24
C ALA A 97 -19.26 -3.75 -6.73
N ARG A 98 -19.01 -3.98 -8.02
CA ARG A 98 -19.11 -5.31 -8.63
C ARG A 98 -18.04 -6.26 -8.09
N GLY A 99 -16.76 -5.86 -8.09
CA GLY A 99 -15.67 -6.70 -7.62
C GLY A 99 -15.82 -7.11 -6.15
N TYR A 100 -16.24 -6.18 -5.27
CA TYR A 100 -16.48 -6.51 -3.87
C TYR A 100 -17.73 -7.38 -3.66
N THR A 101 -18.69 -7.36 -4.57
CA THR A 101 -19.88 -8.20 -4.49
C THR A 101 -19.62 -9.60 -5.05
N GLU A 102 -19.08 -9.69 -6.26
CA GLU A 102 -18.82 -10.95 -6.96
C GLU A 102 -17.67 -11.74 -6.32
N GLY A 103 -16.65 -11.03 -5.79
CA GLY A 103 -15.52 -11.62 -5.07
C GLY A 103 -15.82 -11.98 -3.61
N TYR A 104 -17.07 -11.80 -3.14
CA TYR A 104 -17.46 -12.02 -1.73
C TYR A 104 -16.57 -11.27 -0.73
N LEU A 105 -16.07 -10.10 -1.13
CA LEU A 105 -15.18 -9.28 -0.32
C LEU A 105 -15.98 -8.50 0.74
N ARG A 106 -15.32 -8.21 1.87
CA ARG A 106 -15.94 -7.46 2.96
C ARG A 106 -16.18 -6.00 2.56
N LYS A 107 -17.43 -5.55 2.66
CA LYS A 107 -17.83 -4.16 2.41
C LYS A 107 -17.63 -3.34 3.68
N SER A 108 -16.51 -2.60 3.74
CA SER A 108 -16.06 -1.91 4.96
C SER A 108 -16.26 -0.39 4.93
N VAL A 109 -16.68 0.17 3.78
CA VAL A 109 -16.83 1.61 3.61
C VAL A 109 -18.12 2.12 4.24
N VAL A 110 -18.02 3.24 4.95
CA VAL A 110 -19.16 3.99 5.50
C VAL A 110 -19.36 5.28 4.74
N CYS A 111 -20.61 5.64 4.44
CA CYS A 111 -20.96 6.82 3.65
C CYS A 111 -20.71 8.15 4.37
N ASP A 112 -20.60 8.12 5.69
CA ASP A 112 -20.27 9.27 6.51
C ASP A 112 -19.37 8.85 7.67
N PRO A 113 -18.22 9.51 7.88
CA PRO A 113 -17.24 9.09 8.87
C PRO A 113 -17.72 9.22 10.32
N LEU A 114 -18.72 10.07 10.60
CA LEU A 114 -19.26 10.28 11.94
C LEU A 114 -20.55 9.48 12.18
N ARG A 115 -21.45 9.42 11.19
CA ARG A 115 -22.73 8.69 11.29
C ARG A 115 -22.57 7.19 11.09
N ARG A 116 -21.49 6.74 10.45
CA ARG A 116 -21.05 5.35 10.35
C ARG A 116 -22.01 4.38 9.65
N VAL A 117 -22.84 4.87 8.73
CA VAL A 117 -23.73 4.01 7.93
C VAL A 117 -22.94 3.37 6.79
N ASN A 118 -22.99 2.06 6.67
CA ASN A 118 -22.29 1.32 5.61
C ASN A 118 -22.86 1.61 4.23
N THR A 119 -22.02 1.72 3.20
CA THR A 119 -22.45 1.98 1.82
C THR A 119 -23.11 0.76 1.16
N GLY A 120 -22.81 -0.44 1.64
CA GLY A 120 -23.37 -1.70 1.14
C GLY A 120 -22.64 -2.30 -0.07
N ASP A 121 -21.73 -1.54 -0.71
CA ASP A 121 -21.03 -1.93 -1.93
C ASP A 121 -19.52 -1.63 -1.92
N ASN A 122 -19.00 -1.12 -0.81
CA ASN A 122 -17.61 -0.71 -0.61
C ASN A 122 -17.15 0.50 -1.44
N THR A 123 -18.08 1.28 -1.99
CA THR A 123 -17.79 2.56 -2.68
C THR A 123 -17.87 3.74 -1.71
N PRO A 124 -17.25 4.90 -2.02
CA PRO A 124 -16.46 5.17 -3.23
C PRO A 124 -15.04 4.60 -3.15
N ALA A 125 -14.44 4.38 -4.32
CA ALA A 125 -13.02 4.14 -4.44
C ALA A 125 -12.20 5.40 -4.04
N MET A 126 -11.01 5.19 -3.50
CA MET A 126 -10.01 6.24 -3.38
C MET A 126 -9.24 6.33 -4.71
N LEU A 127 -9.75 7.18 -5.60
CA LEU A 127 -9.26 7.32 -6.97
C LEU A 127 -8.15 8.37 -7.04
N THR A 128 -6.99 7.95 -7.54
CA THR A 128 -5.86 8.84 -7.90
C THR A 128 -5.62 8.74 -9.40
N THR A 129 -5.50 9.88 -10.07
CA THR A 129 -5.22 9.94 -11.52
C THR A 129 -4.00 10.77 -11.77
N GLU A 130 -3.15 10.31 -12.68
CA GLU A 130 -1.98 11.03 -13.18
C GLU A 130 -1.99 11.05 -14.71
N LEU A 131 -1.64 12.18 -15.31
CA LEU A 131 -1.46 12.28 -16.76
C LEU A 131 0.00 12.02 -17.10
N VAL A 132 0.22 11.06 -18.01
CA VAL A 132 1.54 10.66 -18.48
C VAL A 132 1.62 10.76 -20.00
N PRO A 133 2.81 10.85 -20.61
CA PRO A 133 2.94 10.75 -22.06
C PRO A 133 2.46 9.39 -22.59
N GLY A 134 1.92 9.37 -23.83
CA GLY A 134 1.55 8.14 -24.53
C GLY A 134 0.05 7.91 -24.64
N ASP A 135 -0.33 6.71 -25.07
CA ASP A 135 -1.68 6.32 -25.46
C ASP A 135 -2.21 5.09 -24.70
N LYS A 136 -1.63 4.80 -23.53
CA LYS A 136 -2.01 3.67 -22.67
C LYS A 136 -2.55 4.17 -21.34
N ILE A 137 -3.31 3.31 -20.67
CA ILE A 137 -3.70 3.50 -19.27
C ILE A 137 -3.07 2.37 -18.47
N LYS A 138 -2.27 2.70 -17.46
CA LYS A 138 -1.89 1.74 -16.42
C LYS A 138 -2.87 1.89 -15.26
N LEU A 139 -3.56 0.81 -14.96
CA LEU A 139 -4.54 0.72 -13.90
C LEU A 139 -4.01 -0.18 -12.79
N THR A 140 -3.94 0.34 -11.57
CA THR A 140 -3.55 -0.43 -10.37
C THR A 140 -4.62 -0.33 -9.32
N VAL A 141 -5.03 -1.48 -8.76
CA VAL A 141 -5.89 -1.57 -7.59
C VAL A 141 -5.07 -2.08 -6.41
N ALA A 142 -5.04 -1.30 -5.34
CA ALA A 142 -4.35 -1.62 -4.10
C ALA A 142 -5.33 -1.52 -2.91
N PRO A 143 -5.99 -2.61 -2.53
CA PRO A 143 -6.90 -2.61 -1.39
C PRO A 143 -6.14 -2.30 -0.09
N LYS A 144 -6.56 -1.26 0.63
CA LYS A 144 -5.87 -0.78 1.84
C LYS A 144 -6.65 -1.09 3.11
N GLY A 145 -6.11 -2.02 3.91
CA GLY A 145 -6.67 -2.37 5.21
C GLY A 145 -6.48 -1.26 6.25
N PHE A 146 -7.48 -1.06 7.11
CA PHE A 146 -7.49 0.08 8.03
C PHE A 146 -6.78 -0.17 9.35
N GLY A 147 -6.52 -1.41 9.74
CA GLY A 147 -5.65 -1.70 10.89
C GLY A 147 -4.27 -1.05 10.75
N SER A 148 -3.69 -1.14 9.57
CA SER A 148 -2.41 -0.50 9.26
C SER A 148 -2.54 0.96 8.82
N GLU A 149 -3.60 1.33 8.08
CA GLU A 149 -3.83 2.73 7.66
C GLU A 149 -3.92 3.67 8.88
N ASN A 150 -4.59 3.25 9.95
CA ASN A 150 -4.73 4.03 11.17
C ASN A 150 -3.40 4.31 11.89
N MET A 151 -2.34 3.58 11.56
CA MET A 151 -1.00 3.77 12.14
C MET A 151 -0.13 4.73 11.32
N SER A 152 -0.63 5.21 10.20
CA SER A 152 0.06 6.16 9.33
C SER A 152 0.13 7.55 9.96
N ARG A 153 1.23 8.26 9.74
CA ARG A 153 1.48 9.59 10.30
C ARG A 153 2.08 10.54 9.27
N LEU A 154 1.82 11.82 9.45
CA LEU A 154 2.42 12.91 8.68
C LEU A 154 2.92 14.00 9.61
N ALA A 155 4.07 14.57 9.32
CA ALA A 155 4.61 15.73 10.02
C ALA A 155 5.19 16.75 9.05
N MET A 156 5.08 18.02 9.43
CA MET A 156 5.79 19.13 8.80
C MET A 156 7.06 19.40 9.61
N LEU A 157 8.15 18.72 9.25
CA LEU A 157 9.44 18.87 9.93
C LEU A 157 10.09 20.22 9.53
N LYS A 158 11.01 20.67 10.37
CA LYS A 158 11.84 21.84 10.06
C LYS A 158 13.04 21.39 9.22
N PRO A 159 13.48 22.13 8.18
CA PRO A 159 14.65 21.78 7.38
C PRO A 159 15.93 21.54 8.22
N ALA A 160 16.08 22.24 9.34
CA ALA A 160 17.20 22.06 10.25
C ALA A 160 17.24 20.69 10.95
N GLN A 161 16.16 19.92 10.95
CA GLN A 161 16.12 18.54 11.49
C GLN A 161 16.80 17.53 10.54
N GLY A 162 16.91 17.86 9.24
CA GLY A 162 17.64 17.07 8.25
C GLY A 162 17.23 15.60 8.22
N ILE A 163 18.16 14.78 7.77
CA ILE A 163 17.95 13.32 7.63
C ILE A 163 17.67 12.64 9.00
N GLU A 164 18.30 13.09 10.05
CA GLU A 164 18.11 12.52 11.40
C GLU A 164 16.69 12.77 11.92
N GLY A 165 16.12 13.94 11.63
CA GLY A 165 14.73 14.23 11.95
C GLY A 165 13.76 13.35 11.17
N VAL A 166 14.05 13.09 9.88
CA VAL A 166 13.26 12.18 9.05
C VAL A 166 13.31 10.76 9.59
N LYS A 167 14.51 10.22 9.83
CA LYS A 167 14.71 8.87 10.41
C LYS A 167 13.99 8.75 11.76
N SER A 168 14.18 9.72 12.64
CA SER A 168 13.55 9.73 13.97
C SER A 168 12.02 9.70 13.88
N PHE A 169 11.42 10.49 12.99
CA PHE A 169 9.96 10.51 12.80
C PHE A 169 9.42 9.17 12.27
N ILE A 170 10.14 8.53 11.32
CA ILE A 170 9.77 7.23 10.77
C ILE A 170 9.84 6.15 11.86
N LEU A 171 10.95 6.07 12.59
CA LEU A 171 11.15 5.10 13.68
C LEU A 171 10.13 5.30 14.82
N GLU A 172 9.84 6.55 15.18
CA GLU A 172 8.79 6.85 16.15
C GLU A 172 7.42 6.38 15.68
N THR A 173 7.10 6.57 14.39
CA THR A 173 5.85 6.10 13.81
C THR A 173 5.72 4.58 13.94
N VAL A 174 6.76 3.83 13.63
CA VAL A 174 6.77 2.36 13.78
C VAL A 174 6.67 1.92 15.25
N LYS A 175 7.38 2.59 16.16
CA LYS A 175 7.29 2.31 17.61
C LYS A 175 5.88 2.52 18.14
N LEU A 176 5.23 3.61 17.76
CA LEU A 176 3.84 3.92 18.16
C LEU A 176 2.83 2.95 17.54
N ALA A 177 3.09 2.50 16.33
CA ALA A 177 2.26 1.50 15.66
C ALA A 177 2.32 0.14 16.38
N GLY A 178 3.50 -0.27 16.83
CA GLY A 178 3.69 -1.54 17.54
C GLY A 178 3.13 -2.74 16.76
N SER A 179 2.31 -3.55 17.42
CA SER A 179 1.66 -4.72 16.82
C SER A 179 0.36 -4.41 16.06
N ASN A 180 -0.20 -3.19 16.21
CA ASN A 180 -1.51 -2.84 15.64
C ASN A 180 -1.61 -3.01 14.11
N PRO A 181 -0.57 -2.73 13.30
CA PRO A 181 -0.63 -2.89 11.85
C PRO A 181 -0.41 -4.33 11.38
N CYS A 182 -0.42 -5.32 12.24
CA CYS A 182 -0.14 -6.73 11.92
C CYS A 182 1.22 -6.91 11.20
N PRO A 183 2.36 -6.64 11.87
CA PRO A 183 3.68 -6.84 11.28
C PRO A 183 3.94 -8.32 10.90
N PRO A 184 4.86 -8.58 9.96
CA PRO A 184 5.82 -7.62 9.41
C PRO A 184 5.17 -6.60 8.47
N ILE A 185 5.55 -5.32 8.64
CA ILE A 185 4.95 -4.22 7.89
C ILE A 185 5.72 -3.89 6.61
N ILE A 186 5.07 -3.14 5.72
CA ILE A 186 5.72 -2.46 4.60
C ILE A 186 5.41 -0.97 4.74
N LEU A 187 6.42 -0.13 4.55
CA LEU A 187 6.30 1.31 4.68
C LEU A 187 6.41 1.99 3.32
N GLY A 188 5.44 2.83 3.01
CA GLY A 188 5.58 3.85 1.98
C GLY A 188 5.85 5.20 2.62
N ILE A 189 6.88 5.88 2.17
CA ILE A 189 7.35 7.14 2.72
C ILE A 189 7.32 8.20 1.63
N GLY A 190 6.70 9.34 1.90
CA GLY A 190 6.72 10.51 1.04
C GLY A 190 7.49 11.64 1.71
N ILE A 191 8.52 12.17 1.04
CA ILE A 191 9.36 13.25 1.54
C ILE A 191 9.31 14.43 0.57
N GLY A 192 8.98 15.60 1.09
CA GLY A 192 8.91 16.83 0.28
C GLY A 192 7.52 17.10 -0.30
N GLY A 193 7.46 17.92 -1.36
CA GLY A 193 6.20 18.44 -1.90
C GLY A 193 5.50 19.38 -0.92
N THR A 194 4.18 19.21 -0.82
CA THR A 194 3.28 19.88 0.13
C THR A 194 2.66 18.85 1.10
N PHE A 195 1.90 19.32 2.08
CA PHE A 195 1.23 18.46 3.08
C PHE A 195 0.45 17.30 2.42
N ASP A 196 -0.40 17.59 1.45
CA ASP A 196 -1.20 16.63 0.71
C ASP A 196 -0.35 15.72 -0.20
N LYS A 197 0.67 16.31 -0.86
CA LYS A 197 1.57 15.56 -1.75
C LYS A 197 2.44 14.55 -0.99
N ALA A 198 2.96 14.90 0.18
CA ALA A 198 3.71 13.97 1.01
C ALA A 198 2.86 12.74 1.39
N ALA A 199 1.60 12.96 1.79
CA ALA A 199 0.67 11.86 2.09
C ALA A 199 0.35 11.01 0.85
N ALA A 200 0.12 11.64 -0.30
CA ALA A 200 -0.16 10.94 -1.56
C ALA A 200 1.05 10.08 -2.01
N MET A 201 2.27 10.65 -1.96
CA MET A 201 3.50 9.92 -2.27
C MET A 201 3.72 8.72 -1.34
N ALA A 202 3.52 8.90 -0.05
CA ALA A 202 3.66 7.81 0.92
C ALA A 202 2.71 6.63 0.59
N LYS A 203 1.50 6.92 0.13
CA LYS A 203 0.57 5.89 -0.31
C LYS A 203 0.96 5.28 -1.65
N HIS A 204 1.42 6.08 -2.59
CA HIS A 204 1.87 5.64 -3.90
C HIS A 204 3.13 4.76 -3.81
N ALA A 205 4.07 5.10 -2.92
CA ALA A 205 5.28 4.32 -2.68
C ALA A 205 5.01 2.85 -2.31
N LEU A 206 3.84 2.53 -1.73
CA LEU A 206 3.43 1.15 -1.46
C LEU A 206 3.12 0.33 -2.74
N LEU A 207 3.01 0.97 -3.90
CA LEU A 207 2.78 0.28 -5.18
C LEU A 207 4.07 -0.28 -5.79
N ARG A 208 5.23 0.31 -5.46
CA ARG A 208 6.51 -0.20 -5.93
C ARG A 208 6.81 -1.55 -5.27
N PRO A 209 7.27 -2.56 -6.04
CA PRO A 209 7.78 -3.80 -5.47
C PRO A 209 8.87 -3.55 -4.42
N ILE A 210 8.85 -4.33 -3.35
CA ILE A 210 9.80 -4.14 -2.22
C ILE A 210 11.21 -4.66 -2.53
N ASP A 211 11.39 -5.38 -3.61
CA ASP A 211 12.67 -5.81 -4.18
C ASP A 211 13.20 -4.83 -5.24
N GLU A 212 12.46 -3.77 -5.56
CA GLU A 212 12.88 -2.66 -6.40
C GLU A 212 13.25 -1.45 -5.53
N HIS A 213 14.50 -1.00 -5.63
CA HIS A 213 14.99 0.15 -4.85
C HIS A 213 14.72 1.48 -5.55
N ASN A 214 14.82 2.57 -4.79
CA ASN A 214 14.75 3.92 -5.34
C ASN A 214 15.83 4.10 -6.42
N PRO A 215 15.53 4.74 -7.57
CA PRO A 215 16.51 4.99 -8.63
C PRO A 215 17.62 5.98 -8.22
N ASP A 216 17.41 6.80 -7.20
CA ASP A 216 18.43 7.64 -6.58
C ASP A 216 19.15 6.85 -5.49
N GLU A 217 20.46 6.65 -5.66
CA GLU A 217 21.32 5.85 -4.78
C GLU A 217 21.26 6.32 -3.31
N PHE A 218 21.16 7.64 -3.07
CA PHE A 218 21.02 8.20 -1.73
C PHE A 218 19.75 7.70 -1.02
N TYR A 219 18.63 7.69 -1.74
CA TYR A 219 17.37 7.20 -1.17
C TYR A 219 17.31 5.68 -1.11
N ALA A 220 17.93 4.97 -2.04
CA ALA A 220 18.07 3.52 -1.99
C ALA A 220 18.85 3.06 -0.75
N GLU A 221 19.93 3.77 -0.41
CA GLU A 221 20.68 3.50 0.82
C GLU A 221 19.86 3.84 2.07
N LEU A 222 19.12 4.97 2.04
CA LEU A 222 18.24 5.35 3.15
C LEU A 222 17.10 4.34 3.37
N GLU A 223 16.52 3.76 2.31
CA GLU A 223 15.53 2.68 2.41
C GLU A 223 16.08 1.47 3.15
N LYS A 224 17.30 1.06 2.80
CA LYS A 224 18.00 -0.06 3.44
C LYS A 224 18.34 0.23 4.91
N ASP A 225 18.92 1.39 5.19
CA ASP A 225 19.25 1.79 6.55
C ASP A 225 18.01 1.80 7.45
N LEU A 226 16.91 2.39 6.96
CA LEU A 226 15.65 2.43 7.69
C LEU A 226 15.06 1.04 7.94
N LEU A 227 15.15 0.13 6.95
CA LEU A 227 14.69 -1.25 7.12
C LEU A 227 15.48 -1.96 8.23
N ASP A 228 16.80 -1.78 8.25
CA ASP A 228 17.68 -2.37 9.28
C ASP A 228 17.37 -1.78 10.67
N GLU A 229 17.23 -0.45 10.78
CA GLU A 229 16.89 0.22 12.05
C GLU A 229 15.50 -0.16 12.57
N ILE A 230 14.50 -0.30 11.68
CA ILE A 230 13.14 -0.75 12.02
C ILE A 230 13.17 -2.20 12.51
N ASN A 231 13.90 -3.06 11.84
CA ASN A 231 14.03 -4.45 12.25
C ASN A 231 14.79 -4.61 13.57
N ALA A 232 15.73 -3.72 13.87
CA ALA A 232 16.40 -3.66 15.17
C ALA A 232 15.47 -3.28 16.34
N LEU A 233 14.26 -2.74 16.08
CA LEU A 233 13.27 -2.48 17.13
C LEU A 233 12.74 -3.77 17.78
N GLY A 234 12.84 -4.91 17.10
CA GLY A 234 12.47 -6.21 17.64
C GLY A 234 10.99 -6.40 17.95
N ILE A 235 10.10 -5.64 17.30
CA ILE A 235 8.64 -5.81 17.44
C ILE A 235 8.24 -7.19 16.90
N GLY A 236 8.78 -7.56 15.75
CA GLY A 236 8.64 -8.89 15.15
C GLY A 236 7.26 -9.21 14.58
N PRO A 237 7.11 -10.38 13.96
CA PRO A 237 5.85 -10.81 13.34
C PRO A 237 4.72 -10.82 14.37
N GLN A 238 3.61 -10.16 14.02
CA GLN A 238 2.41 -9.97 14.86
C GLN A 238 2.69 -9.38 16.25
N GLY A 239 3.88 -8.77 16.47
CA GLY A 239 4.28 -8.20 17.74
C GLY A 239 4.84 -9.21 18.76
N PHE A 240 5.17 -10.43 18.34
CA PHE A 240 5.68 -11.48 19.23
C PHE A 240 7.20 -11.49 19.39
N GLY A 241 7.87 -10.41 18.98
CA GLY A 241 9.32 -10.33 18.98
C GLY A 241 9.94 -11.01 17.75
N GLY A 242 11.26 -11.01 17.68
CA GLY A 242 12.01 -11.56 16.55
C GLY A 242 12.62 -10.48 15.65
N LYS A 243 13.23 -10.91 14.55
CA LYS A 243 14.03 -10.03 13.70
C LYS A 243 13.22 -9.20 12.70
N THR A 244 12.06 -9.72 12.26
CA THR A 244 11.36 -9.14 11.12
C THR A 244 10.17 -8.31 11.58
N THR A 245 10.39 -7.02 11.80
CA THR A 245 9.34 -6.03 12.04
C THR A 245 8.77 -5.48 10.74
N ALA A 246 9.63 -5.28 9.72
CA ALA A 246 9.25 -4.83 8.39
C ALA A 246 9.85 -5.73 7.30
N LEU A 247 9.15 -5.84 6.17
CA LEU A 247 9.61 -6.53 4.96
C LEU A 247 10.24 -5.56 3.95
N GLY A 248 9.84 -4.30 3.96
CA GLY A 248 10.33 -3.32 3.01
C GLY A 248 10.01 -1.88 3.41
N VAL A 249 10.80 -0.97 2.88
CA VAL A 249 10.64 0.48 3.00
C VAL A 249 10.82 1.06 1.61
N ASN A 250 9.82 1.79 1.12
CA ASN A 250 9.85 2.47 -0.17
C ASN A 250 9.71 3.98 0.05
N ILE A 251 10.63 4.77 -0.51
CA ILE A 251 10.65 6.23 -0.41
C ILE A 251 10.32 6.85 -1.77
N GLU A 252 9.44 7.84 -1.77
CA GLU A 252 9.22 8.76 -2.88
C GLU A 252 9.51 10.19 -2.45
N VAL A 253 10.04 10.99 -3.38
CA VAL A 253 10.47 12.35 -3.08
C VAL A 253 9.98 13.34 -4.13
N LEU A 254 9.67 14.55 -3.68
CA LEU A 254 9.42 15.69 -4.55
C LEU A 254 10.16 16.92 -4.03
N PRO A 255 10.58 17.85 -4.93
CA PRO A 255 11.06 19.16 -4.51
C PRO A 255 10.06 19.82 -3.56
N THR A 256 10.58 20.55 -2.57
CA THR A 256 9.76 21.25 -1.58
C THR A 256 10.22 22.69 -1.39
N HIS A 257 9.43 23.50 -0.69
CA HIS A 257 9.78 24.87 -0.35
C HIS A 257 10.97 24.89 0.63
N VAL A 258 11.88 25.86 0.47
CA VAL A 258 13.11 25.98 1.29
C VAL A 258 12.87 25.99 2.81
N ALA A 259 11.69 26.44 3.24
CA ALA A 259 11.31 26.52 4.66
C ALA A 259 10.56 25.27 5.18
N GLY A 260 10.35 24.25 4.36
CA GLY A 260 9.56 23.06 4.73
C GLY A 260 10.32 21.76 4.54
N LEU A 261 9.93 20.74 5.33
CA LEU A 261 10.35 19.36 5.16
C LEU A 261 9.16 18.45 5.55
N PRO A 262 8.13 18.36 4.68
CA PRO A 262 7.02 17.45 4.92
C PRO A 262 7.49 16.01 4.83
N VAL A 263 7.05 15.18 5.75
CA VAL A 263 7.31 13.72 5.76
C VAL A 263 6.04 13.00 6.11
N ALA A 264 5.65 12.06 5.27
CA ALA A 264 4.53 11.16 5.52
C ALA A 264 4.99 9.71 5.54
N VAL A 265 4.42 8.93 6.44
CA VAL A 265 4.64 7.48 6.56
C VAL A 265 3.30 6.79 6.43
N ASN A 266 3.08 6.07 5.36
CA ASN A 266 1.91 5.21 5.19
C ASN A 266 2.30 3.78 5.56
N VAL A 267 1.68 3.25 6.62
CA VAL A 267 1.97 1.91 7.13
C VAL A 267 1.06 0.90 6.45
N SER A 268 1.61 -0.20 5.97
CA SER A 268 0.85 -1.34 5.45
C SER A 268 1.25 -2.63 6.17
N CYS A 269 0.31 -3.58 6.27
CA CYS A 269 0.55 -4.86 6.96
C CYS A 269 1.26 -5.88 6.06
N HIS A 270 1.51 -7.08 6.59
CA HIS A 270 2.09 -8.20 5.83
C HIS A 270 1.24 -8.63 4.62
N VAL A 271 -0.04 -8.26 4.58
CA VAL A 271 -0.92 -8.46 3.43
C VAL A 271 -0.96 -7.18 2.57
N THR A 272 0.19 -6.57 2.31
CA THR A 272 0.31 -5.51 1.30
C THR A 272 0.10 -6.14 -0.08
N ARG A 273 -0.93 -5.67 -0.77
CA ARG A 273 -1.45 -6.31 -1.97
C ARG A 273 -1.77 -5.29 -3.04
N ARG A 274 -1.54 -5.67 -4.28
CA ARG A 274 -1.84 -4.87 -5.47
C ARG A 274 -1.97 -5.78 -6.68
N ALA A 275 -2.81 -5.38 -7.61
CA ALA A 275 -2.90 -5.97 -8.93
C ALA A 275 -2.97 -4.86 -9.97
N SER A 276 -2.40 -5.08 -11.16
CA SER A 276 -2.28 -4.06 -12.19
C SER A 276 -2.52 -4.63 -13.58
N CYS A 277 -3.05 -3.80 -14.47
CA CYS A 277 -3.11 -4.10 -15.89
C CYS A 277 -2.81 -2.86 -16.73
N GLU A 278 -2.50 -3.07 -17.99
CA GLU A 278 -2.33 -2.02 -19.02
C GLU A 278 -3.47 -2.11 -20.04
N LEU A 279 -4.08 -0.99 -20.33
CA LEU A 279 -5.17 -0.84 -21.31
C LEU A 279 -4.72 -0.04 -22.52
#